data_a4498c4cba9fb9b4eed38a40540e5055
#
_entry.id   a4498c4cba9fb9b4eed38a40540e5055
#
_cell.length_a   1.000
_cell.length_b   1.000
_cell.length_c   1.000
_cell.angle_alpha   90.00
_cell.angle_beta   90.00
_cell.angle_gamma   90.00
#
_symmetry.space_group_name_H-M   'P 1'
#
loop_
_entity.id
_entity.type
_entity.pdbx_description
1 polymer ?
#
loop_
_entity_poly.entity_id
_entity_poly.type
_entity_poly.pdbx_seq_one_letter_code
_entity_poly.pdbx_strand_id
1 'polypeptide(L)'
;MLLSKTVLVKSSKYYDNLGYNRSEKYITIDINHLNNNSYVKVLVKCDYCNTEKLLSYHKYIKNIKGTGIYSCSQKCSVSKAKITNLKKYGVENVFQSEVIKSKIKETNLEKYGFDNPNKSNEIKLKIKNTIKNRYGKDFIFQSDHFKNKAIETNLEKYGYDNHSKSIEYLSSTKIGKDNNCLKPLGDGDYL
;
A
#
# COMPACT_ATOMS: atom_id res chain seq x y z
N MET A 1 -5.13 14.03 14.74
CA MET A 1 -5.05 15.09 15.79
C MET A 1 -4.39 14.54 17.05
N LEU A 2 -3.52 15.32 17.70
CA LEU A 2 -2.88 14.98 18.99
C LEU A 2 -3.85 15.32 20.13
N LEU A 3 -4.10 14.36 21.01
CA LEU A 3 -5.03 14.53 22.17
C LEU A 3 -4.27 14.77 23.47
N SER A 4 -3.07 14.19 23.65
CA SER A 4 -2.24 14.45 24.82
C SER A 4 -1.80 15.91 24.85
N LYS A 5 -2.05 16.60 25.97
CA LYS A 5 -1.56 17.97 26.20
C LYS A 5 -0.24 17.96 26.97
N THR A 6 -0.10 17.01 27.90
CA THR A 6 1.09 16.82 28.73
C THR A 6 1.54 15.38 28.68
N VAL A 7 2.80 15.10 29.00
CA VAL A 7 3.40 13.78 29.08
C VAL A 7 4.42 13.69 30.20
N LEU A 8 4.52 12.49 30.78
CA LEU A 8 5.53 12.16 31.78
C LEU A 8 6.81 11.74 31.09
N VAL A 9 7.91 12.38 31.39
CA VAL A 9 9.24 12.09 30.83
C VAL A 9 10.27 11.95 31.93
N LYS A 10 11.39 11.27 31.63
CA LYS A 10 12.55 11.28 32.49
C LYS A 10 13.17 12.68 32.50
N SER A 11 13.46 13.22 33.68
CA SER A 11 14.09 14.54 33.80
C SER A 11 15.47 14.55 33.14
N SER A 12 15.81 15.65 32.48
CA SER A 12 17.08 15.82 31.78
C SER A 12 17.45 17.29 31.70
N LYS A 13 18.73 17.60 31.47
CA LYS A 13 19.24 18.96 31.28
C LYS A 13 18.53 19.74 30.16
N TYR A 14 17.99 19.01 29.16
CA TYR A 14 17.19 19.62 28.08
C TYR A 14 15.93 20.32 28.62
N TYR A 15 15.23 19.69 29.58
CA TYR A 15 14.01 20.23 30.16
C TYR A 15 14.27 21.33 31.19
N ASP A 16 15.45 21.33 31.87
CA ASP A 16 15.88 22.43 32.71
C ASP A 16 15.96 23.74 31.92
N ASN A 17 16.56 23.68 30.74
CA ASN A 17 16.69 24.85 29.87
C ASN A 17 15.34 25.40 29.39
N LEU A 18 14.28 24.60 29.52
CA LEU A 18 12.90 24.99 29.25
C LEU A 18 12.11 25.39 30.50
N GLY A 19 12.79 25.50 31.65
CA GLY A 19 12.22 25.98 32.93
C GLY A 19 11.52 24.91 33.77
N TYR A 20 11.73 23.59 33.46
CA TYR A 20 11.15 22.50 34.27
C TYR A 20 12.10 22.13 35.42
N ASN A 21 11.52 21.95 36.62
CA ASN A 21 12.28 21.56 37.79
C ASN A 21 12.73 20.09 37.73
N ARG A 22 14.03 19.82 37.97
CA ARG A 22 14.66 18.49 37.94
C ARG A 22 14.71 17.79 39.31
N SER A 23 14.03 18.29 40.31
CA SER A 23 14.06 17.67 41.67
C SER A 23 13.59 16.20 41.64
N GLU A 24 12.77 15.82 40.66
CA GLU A 24 12.22 14.48 40.53
C GLU A 24 12.83 13.72 39.35
N LYS A 25 12.85 12.37 39.48
CA LYS A 25 13.32 11.47 38.41
C LYS A 25 12.47 11.56 37.14
N TYR A 26 11.17 11.81 37.29
CA TYR A 26 10.20 11.99 36.19
C TYR A 26 9.46 13.29 36.40
N ILE A 27 9.24 14.01 35.32
CA ILE A 27 8.55 15.30 35.30
C ILE A 27 7.44 15.29 34.24
N THR A 28 6.37 16.02 34.53
CA THR A 28 5.31 16.25 33.54
C THR A 28 5.63 17.50 32.74
N ILE A 29 5.67 17.38 31.44
CA ILE A 29 5.98 18.48 30.52
C ILE A 29 4.83 18.73 29.54
N ASP A 30 4.75 19.94 28.98
CA ASP A 30 3.89 20.24 27.85
C ASP A 30 4.36 19.45 26.62
N ILE A 31 3.42 18.93 25.85
CA ILE A 31 3.70 18.12 24.65
C ILE A 31 4.51 18.90 23.61
N ASN A 32 4.35 20.22 23.53
CA ASN A 32 5.07 21.08 22.60
C ASN A 32 6.57 21.17 22.91
N HIS A 33 6.96 20.88 24.14
CA HIS A 33 8.36 20.83 24.58
C HIS A 33 8.99 19.43 24.41
N LEU A 34 8.20 18.45 23.93
CA LEU A 34 8.72 17.11 23.69
C LEU A 34 9.56 17.08 22.40
N ASN A 35 10.75 16.50 22.50
CA ASN A 35 11.60 16.32 21.32
C ASN A 35 10.91 15.47 20.25
N ASN A 36 10.96 15.88 18.98
CA ASN A 36 10.32 15.20 17.85
C ASN A 36 10.74 13.73 17.69
N ASN A 37 11.92 13.37 18.16
CA ASN A 37 12.43 11.98 18.13
C ASN A 37 12.05 11.18 19.39
N SER A 38 11.19 11.71 20.27
CA SER A 38 10.83 11.05 21.52
C SER A 38 10.00 9.78 21.30
N TYR A 39 10.32 8.73 22.06
CA TYR A 39 9.58 7.47 22.08
C TYR A 39 8.45 7.46 23.12
N VAL A 40 8.26 8.55 23.84
CA VAL A 40 7.14 8.69 24.80
C VAL A 40 5.82 8.46 24.08
N LYS A 41 4.95 7.68 24.70
CA LYS A 41 3.62 7.35 24.16
C LYS A 41 2.66 8.52 24.33
N VAL A 42 1.95 8.85 23.26
CA VAL A 42 0.96 9.91 23.20
C VAL A 42 -0.35 9.38 22.66
N LEU A 43 -1.46 9.88 23.14
CA LEU A 43 -2.78 9.57 22.62
C LEU A 43 -3.07 10.45 21.42
N VAL A 44 -3.44 9.85 20.32
CA VAL A 44 -3.75 10.54 19.05
C VAL A 44 -5.08 10.05 18.51
N LYS A 45 -5.80 10.91 17.82
CA LYS A 45 -7.06 10.62 17.13
C LYS A 45 -6.85 10.73 15.63
N CYS A 46 -7.32 9.74 14.88
CA CYS A 46 -7.26 9.76 13.42
C CYS A 46 -8.16 10.86 12.84
N ASP A 47 -7.63 11.65 11.91
CA ASP A 47 -8.38 12.74 11.28
C ASP A 47 -9.40 12.25 10.23
N TYR A 48 -9.39 10.95 9.88
CA TYR A 48 -10.32 10.36 8.92
C TYR A 48 -11.40 9.49 9.55
N CYS A 49 -11.03 8.60 10.47
CA CYS A 49 -11.96 7.63 11.04
C CYS A 49 -12.25 7.86 12.53
N ASN A 50 -11.68 8.91 13.11
CA ASN A 50 -11.81 9.27 14.53
C ASN A 50 -11.30 8.21 15.53
N THR A 51 -10.69 7.12 15.07
CA THR A 51 -10.11 6.09 15.97
C THR A 51 -8.97 6.67 16.78
N GLU A 52 -9.01 6.46 18.07
CA GLU A 52 -7.96 6.86 19.01
C GLU A 52 -6.90 5.75 19.11
N LYS A 53 -5.64 6.14 19.22
CA LYS A 53 -4.52 5.21 19.31
C LYS A 53 -3.39 5.79 20.15
N LEU A 54 -2.79 4.92 20.96
CA LEU A 54 -1.58 5.22 21.71
C LEU A 54 -0.36 4.83 20.88
N LEU A 55 0.51 5.79 20.54
CA LEU A 55 1.75 5.52 19.79
C LEU A 55 2.87 6.45 20.23
N SER A 56 4.12 6.12 19.88
CA SER A 56 5.26 6.98 20.19
C SER A 56 5.22 8.30 19.44
N TYR A 57 5.60 9.39 20.10
CA TYR A 57 5.53 10.74 19.56
C TYR A 57 6.27 10.90 18.24
N HIS A 58 7.47 10.30 18.11
CA HIS A 58 8.21 10.35 16.84
C HIS A 58 7.43 9.74 15.66
N LYS A 59 6.66 8.65 15.90
CA LYS A 59 5.80 8.04 14.86
C LYS A 59 4.65 8.97 14.48
N TYR A 60 4.07 9.67 15.46
CA TYR A 60 3.06 10.69 15.20
C TYR A 60 3.63 11.82 14.35
N ILE A 61 4.76 12.40 14.76
CA ILE A 61 5.43 13.50 14.02
C ILE A 61 5.79 13.05 12.60
N LYS A 62 6.33 11.83 12.43
CA LYS A 62 6.65 11.28 11.10
C LYS A 62 5.40 11.14 10.23
N ASN A 63 4.26 10.74 10.83
CA ASN A 63 3.01 10.56 10.07
C ASN A 63 2.41 11.90 9.61
N ILE A 64 2.44 12.93 10.44
CA ILE A 64 1.87 14.25 10.09
C ILE A 64 2.81 15.11 9.23
N LYS A 65 4.07 14.72 9.07
CA LYS A 65 5.07 15.49 8.33
C LYS A 65 4.56 15.85 6.92
N GLY A 66 4.62 17.14 6.59
CA GLY A 66 4.23 17.68 5.28
C GLY A 66 2.72 17.87 5.04
N THR A 67 1.84 17.29 5.88
CA THR A 67 0.38 17.40 5.70
C THR A 67 -0.35 17.96 6.93
N GLY A 68 0.23 17.86 8.13
CA GLY A 68 -0.43 18.18 9.40
C GLY A 68 -1.52 17.17 9.81
N ILE A 69 -1.82 16.17 8.99
CA ILE A 69 -2.96 15.24 9.14
C ILE A 69 -2.47 13.88 9.60
N TYR A 70 -3.04 13.32 10.66
CA TYR A 70 -2.73 11.98 11.17
C TYR A 70 -3.67 10.92 10.59
N SER A 71 -3.11 9.81 10.11
CA SER A 71 -3.83 8.62 9.64
C SER A 71 -3.42 7.38 10.44
N CYS A 72 -4.40 6.64 10.99
CA CYS A 72 -4.15 5.51 11.91
C CYS A 72 -3.88 4.19 11.21
N SER A 73 -4.25 4.03 9.95
CA SER A 73 -4.19 2.78 9.17
C SER A 73 -3.81 3.05 7.72
N GLN A 74 -3.51 1.99 6.98
CA GLN A 74 -3.24 2.08 5.55
C GLN A 74 -4.45 2.62 4.77
N LYS A 75 -5.67 2.19 5.10
CA LYS A 75 -6.90 2.71 4.49
C LYS A 75 -7.01 4.23 4.63
N CYS A 76 -6.80 4.76 5.83
CA CYS A 76 -6.80 6.20 6.08
C CYS A 76 -5.63 6.91 5.39
N SER A 77 -4.46 6.26 5.24
CA SER A 77 -3.32 6.80 4.51
C SER A 77 -3.57 6.92 3.02
N VAL A 78 -4.33 5.99 2.42
CA VAL A 78 -4.76 6.09 1.01
C VAL A 78 -5.67 7.30 0.81
N SER A 79 -6.63 7.54 1.70
CA SER A 79 -7.49 8.73 1.65
C SER A 79 -6.68 10.03 1.78
N LYS A 80 -5.69 10.04 2.69
CA LYS A 80 -4.75 11.16 2.84
C LYS A 80 -3.95 11.42 1.55
N ALA A 81 -3.46 10.36 0.91
CA ALA A 81 -2.71 10.47 -0.35
C ALA A 81 -3.58 11.04 -1.48
N LYS A 82 -4.83 10.60 -1.61
CA LYS A 82 -5.78 11.12 -2.60
C LYS A 82 -5.98 12.63 -2.46
N ILE A 83 -6.25 13.12 -1.24
CA ILE A 83 -6.44 14.56 -0.97
C ILE A 83 -5.16 15.34 -1.31
N THR A 84 -3.99 14.79 -0.95
CA THR A 84 -2.70 15.42 -1.24
C THR A 84 -2.45 15.50 -2.75
N ASN A 85 -2.78 14.43 -3.48
CA ASN A 85 -2.64 14.36 -4.93
C ASN A 85 -3.58 15.34 -5.65
N LEU A 86 -4.84 15.43 -5.20
CA LEU A 86 -5.80 16.41 -5.71
C LEU A 86 -5.29 17.83 -5.55
N LYS A 87 -4.77 18.19 -4.36
CA LYS A 87 -4.21 19.52 -4.09
C LYS A 87 -2.98 19.83 -4.96
N LYS A 88 -2.12 18.83 -5.19
CA LYS A 88 -0.82 19.04 -5.85
C LYS A 88 -0.87 18.86 -7.37
N TYR A 89 -1.68 17.93 -7.86
CA TYR A 89 -1.70 17.50 -9.25
C TYR A 89 -3.07 17.59 -9.92
N GLY A 90 -4.12 17.99 -9.18
CA GLY A 90 -5.50 18.06 -9.69
C GLY A 90 -6.17 16.70 -9.93
N VAL A 91 -5.54 15.59 -9.50
CA VAL A 91 -6.02 14.22 -9.73
C VAL A 91 -5.85 13.38 -8.47
N GLU A 92 -6.73 12.40 -8.24
CA GLU A 92 -6.62 11.50 -7.07
C GLU A 92 -5.42 10.57 -7.12
N ASN A 93 -5.07 10.10 -8.32
CA ASN A 93 -3.93 9.23 -8.55
C ASN A 93 -2.87 9.97 -9.38
N VAL A 94 -1.66 10.05 -8.85
CA VAL A 94 -0.52 10.73 -9.49
C VAL A 94 -0.29 10.27 -10.94
N PHE A 95 -0.49 8.98 -11.23
CA PHE A 95 -0.36 8.43 -12.59
C PHE A 95 -1.45 8.87 -13.59
N GLN A 96 -2.49 9.56 -13.14
CA GLN A 96 -3.49 10.18 -14.02
C GLN A 96 -3.06 11.57 -14.51
N SER A 97 -2.09 12.21 -13.82
CA SER A 97 -1.58 13.54 -14.20
C SER A 97 -0.74 13.48 -15.48
N GLU A 98 -1.09 14.28 -16.47
CA GLU A 98 -0.35 14.37 -17.75
C GLU A 98 1.09 14.88 -17.53
N VAL A 99 1.29 15.80 -16.57
CA VAL A 99 2.63 16.30 -16.21
C VAL A 99 3.52 15.15 -15.71
N ILE A 100 2.97 14.26 -14.89
CA ILE A 100 3.72 13.11 -14.36
C ILE A 100 3.96 12.07 -15.46
N LYS A 101 2.96 11.78 -16.29
CA LYS A 101 3.12 10.87 -17.45
C LYS A 101 4.22 11.35 -18.39
N SER A 102 4.25 12.64 -18.70
CA SER A 102 5.29 13.24 -19.56
C SER A 102 6.68 13.10 -18.95
N LYS A 103 6.84 13.41 -17.66
CA LYS A 103 8.13 13.22 -16.95
C LYS A 103 8.59 11.76 -16.92
N ILE A 104 7.67 10.81 -16.77
CA ILE A 104 8.00 9.38 -16.81
C ILE A 104 8.49 8.98 -18.21
N LYS A 105 7.81 9.44 -19.28
CA LYS A 105 8.23 9.18 -20.66
C LYS A 105 9.61 9.78 -20.96
N GLU A 106 9.84 11.03 -20.57
CA GLU A 106 11.11 11.73 -20.73
C GLU A 106 12.25 10.96 -20.03
N THR A 107 12.07 10.62 -18.75
CA THR A 107 13.04 9.83 -18.00
C THR A 107 13.32 8.46 -18.64
N ASN A 108 12.29 7.82 -19.21
CA ASN A 108 12.46 6.54 -19.89
C ASN A 108 13.20 6.70 -21.22
N LEU A 109 12.93 7.77 -21.97
CA LEU A 109 13.65 8.09 -23.20
C LEU A 109 15.15 8.33 -22.92
N GLU A 110 15.46 9.13 -21.88
CA GLU A 110 16.85 9.39 -21.47
C GLU A 110 17.59 8.13 -21.06
N LYS A 111 16.94 7.25 -20.28
CA LYS A 111 17.60 6.06 -19.71
C LYS A 111 17.65 4.87 -20.66
N TYR A 112 16.63 4.67 -21.46
CA TYR A 112 16.43 3.43 -22.23
C TYR A 112 16.27 3.67 -23.74
N GLY A 113 16.19 4.92 -24.19
CA GLY A 113 15.92 5.27 -25.59
C GLY A 113 14.47 5.00 -26.04
N PHE A 114 13.57 4.70 -25.11
CA PHE A 114 12.16 4.39 -25.38
C PHE A 114 11.25 5.03 -24.33
N ASP A 115 10.03 5.36 -24.71
CA ASP A 115 8.98 5.88 -23.79
C ASP A 115 8.54 4.86 -22.71
N ASN A 116 8.78 3.58 -22.98
CA ASN A 116 8.53 2.48 -22.05
C ASN A 116 9.77 1.54 -22.00
N PRO A 117 10.32 1.25 -20.81
CA PRO A 117 11.49 0.38 -20.65
C PRO A 117 11.31 -0.99 -21.29
N ASN A 118 10.09 -1.54 -21.29
CA ASN A 118 9.81 -2.86 -21.88
C ASN A 118 9.97 -2.93 -23.41
N LYS A 119 10.13 -1.78 -24.09
CA LYS A 119 10.48 -1.75 -25.53
C LYS A 119 11.96 -2.00 -25.75
N SER A 120 12.82 -1.75 -24.76
CA SER A 120 14.26 -1.96 -24.86
C SER A 120 14.59 -3.47 -24.94
N ASN A 121 15.41 -3.85 -25.93
CA ASN A 121 15.89 -5.22 -26.07
C ASN A 121 16.79 -5.64 -24.89
N GLU A 122 17.55 -4.71 -24.34
CA GLU A 122 18.38 -4.96 -23.14
C GLU A 122 17.53 -5.34 -21.95
N ILE A 123 16.45 -4.61 -21.71
CA ILE A 123 15.51 -4.89 -20.59
C ILE A 123 14.80 -6.23 -20.81
N LYS A 124 14.32 -6.50 -22.04
CA LYS A 124 13.72 -7.81 -22.38
C LYS A 124 14.67 -8.97 -22.12
N LEU A 125 15.94 -8.81 -22.49
CA LEU A 125 16.96 -9.83 -22.26
C LEU A 125 17.23 -10.02 -20.76
N LYS A 126 17.34 -8.94 -19.97
CA LYS A 126 17.49 -9.02 -18.52
C LYS A 126 16.32 -9.74 -17.87
N ILE A 127 15.08 -9.44 -18.27
CA ILE A 127 13.88 -10.13 -17.78
C ILE A 127 13.95 -11.62 -18.10
N LYS A 128 14.23 -11.97 -19.36
CA LYS A 128 14.33 -13.35 -19.83
C LYS A 128 15.40 -14.13 -19.05
N ASN A 129 16.59 -13.55 -18.88
CA ASN A 129 17.67 -14.15 -18.11
C ASN A 129 17.29 -14.35 -16.64
N THR A 130 16.61 -13.37 -16.04
CA THR A 130 16.14 -13.48 -14.65
C THR A 130 15.13 -14.63 -14.50
N ILE A 131 14.19 -14.76 -15.43
CA ILE A 131 13.20 -15.84 -15.44
C ILE A 131 13.88 -17.19 -15.63
N LYS A 132 14.81 -17.28 -16.58
CA LYS A 132 15.57 -18.50 -16.86
C LYS A 132 16.40 -18.95 -15.64
N ASN A 133 17.09 -18.02 -14.98
CA ASN A 133 17.88 -18.31 -13.79
C ASN A 133 17.03 -18.75 -12.59
N ARG A 134 15.85 -18.17 -12.42
CA ARG A 134 14.96 -18.50 -11.28
C ARG A 134 14.11 -19.75 -11.50
N TYR A 135 13.65 -19.98 -12.70
CA TYR A 135 12.62 -20.98 -13.01
C TYR A 135 13.04 -21.99 -14.07
N GLY A 136 14.24 -21.87 -14.66
CA GLY A 136 14.72 -22.76 -15.73
C GLY A 136 13.94 -22.67 -17.04
N LYS A 137 13.12 -21.65 -17.23
CA LYS A 137 12.24 -21.46 -18.41
C LYS A 137 12.40 -20.06 -19.00
N ASP A 138 12.10 -19.90 -20.29
CA ASP A 138 12.17 -18.60 -20.96
C ASP A 138 11.01 -17.66 -20.56
N PHE A 139 9.87 -18.23 -20.21
CA PHE A 139 8.68 -17.49 -19.76
C PHE A 139 8.17 -18.05 -18.43
N ILE A 140 7.78 -17.16 -17.52
CA ILE A 140 7.35 -17.51 -16.16
C ILE A 140 6.16 -18.50 -16.14
N PHE A 141 5.20 -18.33 -17.06
CA PHE A 141 4.02 -19.19 -17.17
C PHE A 141 4.31 -20.62 -17.69
N GLN A 142 5.53 -20.89 -18.18
CA GLN A 142 5.98 -22.24 -18.54
C GLN A 142 6.48 -23.02 -17.32
N SER A 143 6.75 -22.33 -16.20
CA SER A 143 7.23 -22.94 -14.97
C SER A 143 6.10 -23.69 -14.26
N ASP A 144 6.37 -24.94 -13.87
CA ASP A 144 5.41 -25.77 -13.14
C ASP A 144 5.06 -25.17 -11.77
N HIS A 145 6.01 -24.47 -11.15
CA HIS A 145 5.76 -23.71 -9.94
C HIS A 145 4.60 -22.70 -10.10
N PHE A 146 4.59 -21.94 -11.20
CA PHE A 146 3.52 -20.97 -11.45
C PHE A 146 2.20 -21.60 -11.87
N LYS A 147 2.27 -22.69 -12.67
CA LYS A 147 1.08 -23.45 -13.06
C LYS A 147 0.39 -24.03 -11.82
N ASN A 148 1.16 -24.70 -10.96
CA ASN A 148 0.63 -25.32 -9.76
C ASN A 148 0.05 -24.27 -8.80
N LYS A 149 0.75 -23.15 -8.61
CA LYS A 149 0.25 -22.05 -7.78
C LYS A 149 -1.02 -21.41 -8.33
N ALA A 150 -1.14 -21.28 -9.66
CA ALA A 150 -2.36 -20.78 -10.30
C ALA A 150 -3.53 -21.76 -10.10
N ILE A 151 -3.29 -23.06 -10.25
CA ILE A 151 -4.28 -24.13 -10.00
C ILE A 151 -4.73 -24.08 -8.53
N GLU A 152 -3.79 -24.06 -7.59
CA GLU A 152 -4.06 -23.98 -6.16
C GLU A 152 -4.93 -22.75 -5.80
N THR A 153 -4.55 -21.57 -6.31
CA THR A 153 -5.32 -20.34 -6.11
C THR A 153 -6.73 -20.41 -6.72
N ASN A 154 -6.87 -21.04 -7.88
CA ASN A 154 -8.16 -21.21 -8.54
C ASN A 154 -9.04 -22.21 -7.78
N LEU A 155 -8.47 -23.32 -7.29
CA LEU A 155 -9.17 -24.29 -6.45
C LEU A 155 -9.68 -23.63 -5.15
N GLU A 156 -8.82 -22.87 -4.47
CA GLU A 156 -9.22 -22.16 -3.25
C GLU A 156 -10.34 -21.13 -3.47
N LYS A 157 -10.30 -20.40 -4.60
CA LYS A 157 -11.25 -19.30 -4.86
C LYS A 157 -12.54 -19.74 -5.55
N TYR A 158 -12.44 -20.70 -6.46
CA TYR A 158 -13.53 -21.02 -7.39
C TYR A 158 -13.91 -22.49 -7.33
N GLY A 159 -13.17 -23.36 -6.62
CA GLY A 159 -13.42 -24.81 -6.58
C GLY A 159 -12.98 -25.55 -7.85
N TYR A 160 -12.35 -24.90 -8.82
CA TYR A 160 -11.90 -25.46 -10.09
C TYR A 160 -10.42 -25.13 -10.34
N ASP A 161 -9.72 -25.97 -11.10
CA ASP A 161 -8.32 -25.77 -11.51
C ASP A 161 -8.12 -24.55 -12.43
N ASN A 162 -9.18 -24.13 -13.12
CA ASN A 162 -9.19 -22.97 -13.99
C ASN A 162 -10.45 -22.13 -13.76
N HIS A 163 -10.27 -20.82 -13.60
CA HIS A 163 -11.38 -19.86 -13.42
C HIS A 163 -12.44 -19.92 -14.52
N SER A 164 -12.03 -20.21 -15.77
CA SER A 164 -12.98 -20.32 -16.89
C SER A 164 -13.98 -21.48 -16.76
N LYS A 165 -13.75 -22.43 -15.84
CA LYS A 165 -14.68 -23.51 -15.50
C LYS A 165 -15.66 -23.11 -14.38
N SER A 166 -15.46 -21.96 -13.72
CA SER A 166 -16.34 -21.50 -12.65
C SER A 166 -17.71 -21.10 -13.18
N ILE A 167 -18.74 -21.39 -12.41
CA ILE A 167 -20.13 -21.03 -12.74
C ILE A 167 -20.29 -19.53 -12.95
N GLU A 168 -19.62 -18.73 -12.11
CA GLU A 168 -19.63 -17.27 -12.21
C GLU A 168 -19.09 -16.77 -13.55
N TYR A 169 -17.98 -17.36 -14.01
CA TYR A 169 -17.41 -17.01 -15.31
C TYR A 169 -18.32 -17.44 -16.45
N LEU A 170 -18.80 -18.69 -16.44
CA LEU A 170 -19.67 -19.24 -17.50
C LEU A 170 -21.00 -18.46 -17.59
N SER A 171 -21.58 -18.07 -16.46
CA SER A 171 -22.81 -17.27 -16.44
C SER A 171 -22.60 -15.83 -16.91
N SER A 172 -21.39 -15.27 -16.77
CA SER A 172 -21.04 -13.91 -17.22
C SER A 172 -20.68 -13.85 -18.71
N THR A 173 -20.33 -14.98 -19.35
CA THR A 173 -19.98 -15.03 -20.76
C THR A 173 -21.23 -15.11 -21.65
N LYS A 174 -21.12 -14.63 -22.89
CA LYS A 174 -22.19 -14.70 -23.89
C LYS A 174 -22.65 -16.14 -24.14
N ILE A 175 -21.71 -17.08 -24.16
CA ILE A 175 -21.96 -18.53 -24.36
C ILE A 175 -22.82 -19.10 -23.23
N GLY A 176 -22.56 -18.74 -21.99
CA GLY A 176 -23.38 -19.17 -20.84
C GLY A 176 -24.79 -18.56 -20.81
N LYS A 177 -24.97 -17.38 -21.42
CA LYS A 177 -26.28 -16.73 -21.51
C LYS A 177 -27.18 -17.31 -22.63
N ASP A 178 -26.58 -17.61 -23.78
CA ASP A 178 -27.33 -18.01 -24.98
C ASP A 178 -27.69 -19.51 -24.96
N ASN A 179 -26.89 -20.37 -24.30
CA ASN A 179 -27.04 -21.82 -24.44
C ASN A 179 -27.77 -22.54 -23.29
N ASN A 180 -28.18 -21.82 -22.24
CA ASN A 180 -28.85 -22.45 -21.08
C ASN A 180 -28.13 -23.71 -20.54
N CYS A 181 -26.80 -23.79 -20.77
CA CYS A 181 -25.96 -24.97 -20.57
C CYS A 181 -25.61 -25.27 -19.09
N LEU A 182 -26.06 -24.44 -18.18
CA LEU A 182 -25.75 -24.57 -16.76
C LEU A 182 -26.99 -25.01 -15.97
N LYS A 183 -27.48 -26.19 -16.26
CA LYS A 183 -28.44 -26.85 -15.36
C LYS A 183 -27.67 -27.73 -14.38
N PRO A 184 -27.92 -27.62 -13.06
CA PRO A 184 -27.35 -28.56 -12.10
C PRO A 184 -27.91 -29.96 -12.39
N LEU A 185 -27.01 -30.91 -12.55
CA LEU A 185 -27.38 -32.35 -12.55
C LEU A 185 -27.36 -32.76 -11.08
N GLY A 186 -28.52 -32.92 -10.43
CA GLY A 186 -28.62 -33.38 -9.03
C GLY A 186 -27.30 -33.30 -8.22
N ASP A 187 -27.24 -33.27 -6.98
CA ASP A 187 -26.04 -33.25 -6.13
C ASP A 187 -24.93 -32.20 -6.42
N GLY A 188 -25.21 -31.19 -7.23
CA GLY A 188 -24.30 -30.06 -7.48
C GLY A 188 -23.37 -30.23 -8.69
N ASP A 189 -23.49 -31.27 -9.49
CA ASP A 189 -22.73 -31.45 -10.74
C ASP A 189 -23.35 -30.66 -11.90
N TYR A 190 -22.52 -30.17 -12.83
CA TYR A 190 -22.88 -29.41 -14.02
C TYR A 190 -22.37 -30.10 -15.28
N LEU A 191 -23.16 -30.10 -16.32
CA LEU A 191 -22.77 -30.49 -17.66
C LEU A 191 -21.97 -29.41 -18.37
#